data_189d4d62eeb1bae44381e2fc05d89eaf
#
_entry.id   189d4d62eeb1bae44381e2fc05d89eaf
#
_cell.length_a   1.000
_cell.length_b   1.000
_cell.length_c   1.000
_cell.angle_alpha   90.00
_cell.angle_beta   90.00
_cell.angle_gamma   90.00
#
_symmetry.space_group_name_H-M   'P 1'
#
loop_
_entity.id
_entity.type
_entity.pdbx_description
1 polymer ?
#
loop_
_entity_poly.entity_id
_entity_poly.type
_entity_poly.pdbx_seq_one_letter_code
_entity_poly.pdbx_strand_id
1 'polypeptide(L)'
;MLLTTEREASKLMYGIRLSNMRERPPAGVAFSLHLEGDEWMVQEKRGRWLALLRKEPVLCIAAVCAAVSTLLNPPSPAYLNYIDWRVLTLLFCLMAVVAGLQASGVFAVLAQRLLAGERRMRLVSLALVLLPFFVSMVVTNDVALITFVPFAVLVLGLIGRTEYLAPLVVLQTMAANLGSMATPVGNPQNLYLYADYELTAEQFFGTMLPLTLVSLAVLTAASLLCVRDEGIQVRFQEQAELRRPGRLGLMAGLFVLCLLSVFRVLPYPALLAVVAGGLLLFDRGLFR
;
A
#
# COMPACT_ATOMS: atom_id res chain seq x y z
N MET A 1 -6.15 9.94 -4.31
CA MET A 1 -6.42 8.51 -4.50
C MET A 1 -6.67 7.75 -3.20
N LEU A 2 -6.10 8.12 -2.07
CA LEU A 2 -6.40 7.53 -0.74
C LEU A 2 -7.83 7.82 -0.22
N LEU A 3 -8.47 8.88 -0.66
CA LEU A 3 -9.82 9.28 -0.21
C LEU A 3 -10.98 8.47 -0.82
N THR A 4 -10.77 7.75 -1.92
CA THR A 4 -11.79 6.90 -2.54
C THR A 4 -11.88 5.52 -1.90
N THR A 5 -10.80 4.99 -1.36
CA THR A 5 -10.77 3.69 -0.69
C THR A 5 -11.40 3.72 0.70
N GLU A 6 -11.24 4.81 1.46
CA GLU A 6 -11.94 4.97 2.74
C GLU A 6 -13.45 5.11 2.58
N ARG A 7 -13.91 5.74 1.50
CA ARG A 7 -15.34 5.89 1.21
C ARG A 7 -16.01 4.55 0.83
N GLU A 8 -15.30 3.67 0.14
CA GLU A 8 -15.80 2.33 -0.20
C GLU A 8 -15.72 1.37 0.99
N ALA A 9 -14.67 1.43 1.81
CA ALA A 9 -14.57 0.67 3.07
C ALA A 9 -15.62 1.12 4.09
N SER A 10 -15.91 2.41 4.17
CA SER A 10 -16.98 2.98 4.99
C SER A 10 -18.36 2.55 4.50
N LYS A 11 -18.60 2.47 3.18
CA LYS A 11 -19.87 1.98 2.62
C LYS A 11 -20.10 0.50 2.89
N LEU A 12 -19.06 -0.33 2.91
CA LEU A 12 -19.15 -1.75 3.25
C LEU A 12 -19.46 -1.95 4.74
N MET A 13 -18.92 -1.13 5.64
CA MET A 13 -19.25 -1.18 7.09
C MET A 13 -20.62 -0.59 7.40
N TYR A 14 -21.10 0.42 6.67
CA TYR A 14 -22.43 1.02 6.86
C TYR A 14 -23.56 0.26 6.16
N GLY A 15 -23.26 -0.50 5.10
CA GLY A 15 -24.25 -1.30 4.37
C GLY A 15 -24.89 -2.41 5.20
N ILE A 16 -24.24 -2.85 6.28
CA ILE A 16 -24.79 -3.87 7.19
C ILE A 16 -25.79 -3.27 8.22
N ARG A 17 -25.85 -1.95 8.38
CA ARG A 17 -26.68 -1.29 9.42
C ARG A 17 -27.93 -0.58 8.93
N LEU A 18 -28.17 -0.48 7.63
CA LEU A 18 -29.31 0.29 7.06
C LEU A 18 -30.46 -0.55 6.51
N SER A 19 -30.48 -1.86 6.70
CA SER A 19 -31.64 -2.69 6.31
C SER A 19 -32.82 -2.66 7.28
N ASN A 20 -32.70 -1.97 8.43
CA ASN A 20 -33.72 -1.99 9.49
C ASN A 20 -34.31 -0.63 9.92
N MET A 21 -34.18 0.44 9.15
CA MET A 21 -34.88 1.70 9.45
C MET A 21 -35.60 2.25 8.22
N ARG A 22 -36.83 1.77 8.02
CA ARG A 22 -37.87 2.46 7.25
C ARG A 22 -38.70 3.31 8.24
N GLU A 23 -38.33 4.57 8.39
CA GLU A 23 -39.27 5.58 8.90
C GLU A 23 -39.04 6.91 8.17
N ARG A 24 -40.16 7.51 7.73
CA ARG A 24 -40.24 8.76 6.96
C ARG A 24 -39.92 9.96 7.82
N PRO A 25 -39.21 10.98 7.34
CA PRO A 25 -39.07 12.26 8.05
C PRO A 25 -40.38 13.07 7.99
N PRO A 26 -40.72 13.86 9.03
CA PRO A 26 -41.92 14.71 9.05
C PRO A 26 -41.76 15.90 8.12
N ALA A 27 -42.86 16.25 7.44
CA ALA A 27 -43.00 17.40 6.58
C ALA A 27 -43.02 18.71 7.39
N GLY A 28 -42.27 19.70 6.92
CA GLY A 28 -42.49 21.09 7.29
C GLY A 28 -41.27 21.81 7.86
N VAL A 29 -40.31 22.17 7.00
CA VAL A 29 -39.49 23.38 7.22
C VAL A 29 -39.38 24.11 5.89
N ALA A 30 -40.05 25.26 5.79
CA ALA A 30 -39.97 26.18 4.67
C ALA A 30 -38.56 26.80 4.65
N PHE A 31 -37.89 26.69 3.50
CA PHE A 31 -36.59 27.29 3.26
C PHE A 31 -36.80 28.71 2.70
N SER A 32 -36.55 29.72 3.49
CA SER A 32 -36.46 31.10 3.03
C SER A 32 -35.05 31.37 2.51
N LEU A 33 -34.93 31.51 1.19
CA LEU A 33 -33.73 32.00 0.51
C LEU A 33 -33.57 33.49 0.82
N HIS A 34 -32.52 33.86 1.54
CA HIS A 34 -31.99 35.22 1.56
C HIS A 34 -30.58 35.18 1.00
N LEU A 35 -30.40 35.89 -0.11
CA LEU A 35 -29.15 36.10 -0.83
C LEU A 35 -28.29 37.10 -0.06
N GLU A 36 -27.25 36.65 0.62
CA GLU A 36 -26.09 37.43 1.00
C GLU A 36 -24.85 36.64 0.59
N GLY A 37 -24.42 36.88 -0.64
CA GLY A 37 -23.29 36.14 -1.18
C GLY A 37 -22.02 36.94 -1.03
N ASP A 38 -21.24 36.82 -0.04
CA ASP A 38 -19.78 37.03 -0.06
C ASP A 38 -19.13 36.62 1.26
N GLU A 39 -19.86 36.60 2.38
CA GLU A 39 -19.33 36.17 3.66
C GLU A 39 -19.22 34.64 3.79
N TRP A 40 -20.04 33.85 3.09
CA TRP A 40 -20.07 32.39 3.15
C TRP A 40 -18.80 31.75 2.58
N MET A 41 -18.21 32.33 1.53
CA MET A 41 -16.99 31.74 0.94
C MET A 41 -15.76 31.92 1.83
N VAL A 42 -15.68 32.95 2.64
CA VAL A 42 -14.56 33.18 3.58
C VAL A 42 -14.70 32.30 4.83
N GLN A 43 -15.93 32.09 5.28
CA GLN A 43 -16.22 31.28 6.46
C GLN A 43 -16.08 29.79 6.16
N GLU A 44 -16.47 29.34 4.96
CA GLU A 44 -16.26 27.97 4.49
C GLU A 44 -14.78 27.63 4.31
N LYS A 45 -13.99 28.55 3.76
CA LYS A 45 -12.53 28.40 3.68
C LYS A 45 -11.89 28.33 5.06
N ARG A 46 -12.28 29.18 6.00
CA ARG A 46 -11.74 29.16 7.38
C ARG A 46 -12.08 27.86 8.13
N GLY A 47 -13.32 27.36 7.95
CA GLY A 47 -13.74 26.07 8.51
C GLY A 47 -12.99 24.88 7.95
N ARG A 48 -12.64 24.91 6.66
CA ARG A 48 -11.86 23.86 5.97
C ARG A 48 -10.41 23.81 6.47
N TRP A 49 -9.76 24.95 6.68
CA TRP A 49 -8.39 25.01 7.22
C TRP A 49 -8.33 24.53 8.68
N LEU A 50 -9.28 24.93 9.52
CA LEU A 50 -9.37 24.46 10.89
C LEU A 50 -9.72 22.96 10.98
N ALA A 51 -10.53 22.45 10.07
CA ALA A 51 -10.82 21.03 9.96
C ALA A 51 -9.60 20.21 9.49
N LEU A 52 -8.77 20.75 8.58
CA LEU A 52 -7.48 20.17 8.16
C LEU A 52 -6.49 20.13 9.34
N LEU A 53 -6.37 21.23 10.09
CA LEU A 53 -5.51 21.33 11.27
C LEU A 53 -5.88 20.29 12.35
N ARG A 54 -7.18 19.98 12.50
CA ARG A 54 -7.65 18.97 13.44
C ARG A 54 -7.53 17.53 12.94
N LYS A 55 -7.58 17.32 11.61
CA LYS A 55 -7.49 15.99 11.01
C LYS A 55 -6.05 15.49 10.86
N GLU A 56 -5.12 16.40 10.59
CA GLU A 56 -3.73 16.05 10.28
C GLU A 56 -2.74 16.86 11.15
N PRO A 57 -2.71 16.61 12.48
CA PRO A 57 -1.85 17.39 13.39
C PRO A 57 -0.36 17.22 13.07
N VAL A 58 0.05 16.05 12.61
CA VAL A 58 1.45 15.76 12.23
C VAL A 58 1.87 16.62 11.04
N LEU A 59 1.01 16.75 10.02
CA LEU A 59 1.26 17.60 8.85
C LEU A 59 1.40 19.06 9.25
N CYS A 60 0.57 19.53 10.18
CA CYS A 60 0.61 20.91 10.66
C CYS A 60 1.89 21.21 11.44
N ILE A 61 2.30 20.30 12.34
CA ILE A 61 3.56 20.43 13.07
C ILE A 61 4.74 20.42 12.10
N ALA A 62 4.76 19.51 11.13
CA ALA A 62 5.80 19.43 10.11
C ALA A 62 5.87 20.73 9.28
N ALA A 63 4.72 21.30 8.89
CA ALA A 63 4.65 22.56 8.15
C ALA A 63 5.19 23.74 8.97
N VAL A 64 4.89 23.82 10.26
CA VAL A 64 5.44 24.83 11.16
C VAL A 64 6.94 24.66 11.31
N CYS A 65 7.42 23.43 11.53
CA CYS A 65 8.86 23.14 11.61
C CYS A 65 9.59 23.51 10.32
N ALA A 66 8.99 23.21 9.16
CA ALA A 66 9.54 23.59 7.86
C ALA A 66 9.59 25.13 7.71
N ALA A 67 8.53 25.84 8.09
CA ALA A 67 8.51 27.31 8.04
C ALA A 67 9.59 27.93 8.97
N VAL A 68 9.77 27.40 10.17
CA VAL A 68 10.83 27.85 11.09
C VAL A 68 12.22 27.53 10.50
N SER A 69 12.39 26.36 9.90
CA SER A 69 13.64 25.98 9.23
C SER A 69 14.02 26.92 8.08
N THR A 70 13.04 27.43 7.30
CA THR A 70 13.30 28.38 6.23
C THR A 70 13.77 29.75 6.72
N LEU A 71 13.46 30.12 7.98
CA LEU A 71 13.98 31.35 8.60
C LEU A 71 15.46 31.21 8.97
N LEU A 72 15.88 29.99 9.35
CA LEU A 72 17.28 29.70 9.69
C LEU A 72 18.11 29.42 8.43
N ASN A 73 17.52 28.86 7.43
CA ASN A 73 18.17 28.45 6.18
C ASN A 73 17.31 28.92 4.98
N PRO A 74 17.51 30.17 4.51
CA PRO A 74 16.66 30.74 3.48
C PRO A 74 16.74 29.93 2.16
N PRO A 75 15.61 29.77 1.44
CA PRO A 75 15.57 29.03 0.18
C PRO A 75 16.56 29.61 -0.82
N SER A 76 17.44 28.78 -1.34
CA SER A 76 18.43 29.14 -2.35
C SER A 76 18.27 28.21 -3.57
N PRO A 77 18.79 28.58 -4.75
CA PRO A 77 18.81 27.68 -5.92
C PRO A 77 19.47 26.33 -5.65
N ALA A 78 20.34 26.24 -4.62
CA ALA A 78 20.97 24.99 -4.20
C ALA A 78 19.96 23.95 -3.69
N TYR A 79 18.76 24.34 -3.26
CA TYR A 79 17.68 23.40 -2.88
C TYR A 79 17.26 22.46 -4.01
N LEU A 80 17.36 22.91 -5.27
CA LEU A 80 17.07 22.07 -6.43
C LEU A 80 18.08 20.95 -6.59
N ASN A 81 19.31 21.13 -6.10
CA ASN A 81 20.36 20.12 -6.17
C ASN A 81 20.20 19.01 -5.09
N TYR A 82 19.36 19.26 -4.06
CA TYR A 82 19.04 18.24 -3.06
C TYR A 82 18.00 17.24 -3.55
N ILE A 83 17.35 17.53 -4.69
CA ILE A 83 16.34 16.66 -5.28
C ILE A 83 17.06 15.64 -6.18
N ASP A 84 17.11 14.38 -5.76
CA ASP A 84 17.56 13.29 -6.61
C ASP A 84 16.46 12.88 -7.60
N TRP A 85 16.53 13.47 -8.81
CA TRP A 85 15.58 13.20 -9.90
C TRP A 85 15.59 11.73 -10.34
N ARG A 86 16.72 11.05 -10.22
CA ARG A 86 16.84 9.63 -10.54
C ARG A 86 16.01 8.79 -9.59
N VAL A 87 16.21 8.99 -8.28
CA VAL A 87 15.46 8.24 -7.25
C VAL A 87 13.97 8.53 -7.33
N LEU A 88 13.57 9.80 -7.50
CA LEU A 88 12.16 10.17 -7.64
C LEU A 88 11.51 9.51 -8.87
N THR A 89 12.21 9.50 -10.00
CA THR A 89 11.72 8.86 -11.23
C THR A 89 11.57 7.35 -11.04
N LEU A 90 12.56 6.68 -10.45
CA LEU A 90 12.51 5.24 -10.16
C LEU A 90 11.36 4.90 -9.22
N LEU A 91 11.20 5.66 -8.14
CA LEU A 91 10.08 5.49 -7.20
C LEU A 91 8.73 5.66 -7.89
N PHE A 92 8.55 6.74 -8.65
CA PHE A 92 7.31 7.00 -9.38
C PHE A 92 6.97 5.85 -10.34
N CYS A 93 7.92 5.44 -11.18
CA CYS A 93 7.70 4.37 -12.15
C CYS A 93 7.38 3.04 -11.45
N LEU A 94 8.15 2.69 -10.41
CA LEU A 94 7.95 1.46 -9.66
C LEU A 94 6.58 1.44 -8.98
N MET A 95 6.21 2.51 -8.26
CA MET A 95 4.93 2.61 -7.57
C MET A 95 3.74 2.56 -8.52
N ALA A 96 3.83 3.24 -9.67
CA ALA A 96 2.77 3.23 -10.68
C ALA A 96 2.56 1.83 -11.29
N VAL A 97 3.63 1.12 -11.61
CA VAL A 97 3.59 -0.25 -12.15
C VAL A 97 3.08 -1.24 -11.11
N VAL A 98 3.55 -1.15 -9.86
CA VAL A 98 3.10 -2.00 -8.75
C VAL A 98 1.63 -1.78 -8.43
N ALA A 99 1.14 -0.53 -8.46
CA ALA A 99 -0.28 -0.24 -8.32
C ALA A 99 -1.12 -0.91 -9.43
N GLY A 100 -0.60 -0.94 -10.67
CA GLY A 100 -1.21 -1.66 -11.78
C GLY A 100 -1.25 -3.19 -11.58
N LEU A 101 -0.17 -3.78 -11.07
CA LEU A 101 -0.12 -5.20 -10.69
C LEU A 101 -1.13 -5.53 -9.58
N GLN A 102 -1.19 -4.71 -8.54
CA GLN A 102 -2.17 -4.86 -7.45
C GLN A 102 -3.62 -4.81 -7.98
N ALA A 103 -3.92 -3.83 -8.84
CA ALA A 103 -5.25 -3.67 -9.44
C ALA A 103 -5.67 -4.86 -10.32
N SER A 104 -4.71 -5.65 -10.83
CA SER A 104 -4.99 -6.88 -11.61
C SER A 104 -5.49 -8.05 -10.76
N GLY A 105 -5.41 -7.96 -9.42
CA GLY A 105 -5.85 -9.00 -8.49
C GLY A 105 -4.89 -10.19 -8.34
N VAL A 106 -3.69 -10.13 -8.92
CA VAL A 106 -2.73 -11.26 -8.93
C VAL A 106 -2.38 -11.74 -7.52
N PHE A 107 -2.22 -10.82 -6.55
CA PHE A 107 -1.87 -11.18 -5.18
C PHE A 107 -3.03 -11.86 -4.43
N ALA A 108 -4.27 -11.43 -4.69
CA ALA A 108 -5.46 -12.07 -4.11
C ALA A 108 -5.65 -13.49 -4.66
N VAL A 109 -5.47 -13.69 -5.97
CA VAL A 109 -5.52 -15.03 -6.60
C VAL A 109 -4.45 -15.95 -6.03
N LEU A 110 -3.21 -15.45 -5.88
CA LEU A 110 -2.11 -16.21 -5.28
C LEU A 110 -2.45 -16.65 -3.86
N ALA A 111 -2.94 -15.72 -3.04
CA ALA A 111 -3.31 -15.99 -1.66
C ALA A 111 -4.45 -17.01 -1.54
N GLN A 112 -5.51 -16.89 -2.34
CA GLN A 112 -6.61 -17.85 -2.33
C GLN A 112 -6.15 -19.25 -2.74
N ARG A 113 -5.34 -19.38 -3.80
CA ARG A 113 -4.82 -20.67 -4.26
C ARG A 113 -3.98 -21.39 -3.19
N LEU A 114 -3.21 -20.63 -2.41
CA LEU A 114 -2.36 -21.20 -1.37
C LEU A 114 -3.16 -21.64 -0.13
N LEU A 115 -4.27 -20.96 0.18
CA LEU A 115 -5.02 -21.16 1.42
C LEU A 115 -6.29 -22.00 1.27
N ALA A 116 -6.83 -22.17 0.07
CA ALA A 116 -8.07 -22.91 -0.16
C ALA A 116 -7.94 -24.39 0.20
N GLY A 117 -9.04 -24.98 0.70
CA GLY A 117 -9.17 -26.40 1.01
C GLY A 117 -8.96 -26.75 2.49
N GLU A 118 -8.71 -28.03 2.75
CA GLU A 118 -8.42 -28.53 4.09
C GLU A 118 -6.96 -28.24 4.44
N ARG A 119 -6.75 -27.52 5.53
CA ARG A 119 -5.44 -27.05 5.98
C ARG A 119 -5.32 -27.19 7.50
N ARG A 120 -4.09 -27.20 8.00
CA ARG A 120 -3.79 -27.01 9.42
C ARG A 120 -3.69 -25.51 9.73
N MET A 121 -4.20 -25.07 10.88
CA MET A 121 -4.16 -23.67 11.29
C MET A 121 -2.74 -23.09 11.29
N ARG A 122 -1.74 -23.90 11.68
CA ARG A 122 -0.31 -23.51 11.61
C ARG A 122 0.14 -23.18 10.19
N LEU A 123 -0.29 -23.96 9.19
CA LEU A 123 0.06 -23.69 7.78
C LEU A 123 -0.64 -22.44 7.26
N VAL A 124 -1.88 -22.18 7.69
CA VAL A 124 -2.58 -20.96 7.35
C VAL A 124 -1.92 -19.74 7.97
N SER A 125 -1.55 -19.81 9.26
CA SER A 125 -0.79 -18.75 9.93
C SER A 125 0.53 -18.47 9.21
N LEU A 126 1.29 -19.52 8.91
CA LEU A 126 2.54 -19.41 8.19
C LEU A 126 2.36 -18.75 6.81
N ALA A 127 1.38 -19.19 6.04
CA ALA A 127 1.10 -18.61 4.73
C ALA A 127 0.65 -17.13 4.83
N LEU A 128 -0.21 -16.79 5.79
CA LEU A 128 -0.64 -15.41 6.01
C LEU A 128 0.53 -14.48 6.37
N VAL A 129 1.52 -14.96 7.11
CA VAL A 129 2.70 -14.18 7.51
C VAL A 129 3.75 -14.14 6.40
N LEU A 130 4.03 -15.26 5.74
CA LEU A 130 5.09 -15.34 4.74
C LEU A 130 4.69 -14.76 3.37
N LEU A 131 3.41 -14.77 3.01
CA LEU A 131 2.96 -14.13 1.78
C LEU A 131 3.33 -12.64 1.71
N PRO A 132 2.97 -11.79 2.69
CA PRO A 132 3.42 -10.40 2.68
C PRO A 132 4.95 -10.27 2.79
N PHE A 133 5.66 -11.19 3.47
CA PHE A 133 7.12 -11.19 3.53
C PHE A 133 7.75 -11.31 2.14
N PHE A 134 7.37 -12.31 1.35
CA PHE A 134 7.94 -12.52 0.01
C PHE A 134 7.42 -11.52 -1.02
N VAL A 135 6.14 -11.15 -0.94
CA VAL A 135 5.56 -10.18 -1.87
C VAL A 135 6.18 -8.80 -1.67
N SER A 136 6.47 -8.40 -0.43
CA SER A 136 7.12 -7.11 -0.14
C SER A 136 8.56 -6.98 -0.66
N MET A 137 9.22 -8.09 -1.01
CA MET A 137 10.51 -8.05 -1.71
C MET A 137 10.39 -7.49 -3.13
N VAL A 138 9.22 -7.63 -3.73
CA VAL A 138 8.96 -7.31 -5.15
C VAL A 138 8.12 -6.05 -5.28
N VAL A 139 7.15 -5.89 -4.36
CA VAL A 139 6.34 -4.67 -4.23
C VAL A 139 6.71 -3.95 -2.93
N THR A 140 6.19 -2.76 -2.69
CA THR A 140 6.47 -2.08 -1.42
C THR A 140 5.76 -2.76 -0.25
N ASN A 141 6.34 -2.64 0.95
CA ASN A 141 5.75 -3.14 2.20
C ASN A 141 4.30 -2.64 2.41
N ASP A 142 4.01 -1.38 2.08
CA ASP A 142 2.68 -0.79 2.21
C ASP A 142 1.65 -1.47 1.30
N VAL A 143 2.02 -1.72 0.04
CA VAL A 143 1.16 -2.44 -0.92
C VAL A 143 0.91 -3.87 -0.47
N ALA A 144 1.94 -4.55 0.06
CA ALA A 144 1.77 -5.88 0.63
C ALA A 144 0.77 -5.85 1.80
N LEU A 145 0.90 -4.90 2.74
CA LEU A 145 -0.01 -4.80 3.90
C LEU A 145 -1.45 -4.46 3.50
N ILE A 146 -1.66 -3.48 2.61
CA ILE A 146 -3.00 -3.11 2.13
C ILE A 146 -3.70 -4.31 1.46
N THR A 147 -2.95 -5.22 0.87
CA THR A 147 -3.49 -6.41 0.21
C THR A 147 -3.74 -7.54 1.20
N PHE A 148 -2.75 -7.89 2.03
CA PHE A 148 -2.79 -9.14 2.81
C PHE A 148 -3.43 -8.99 4.19
N VAL A 149 -3.46 -7.78 4.80
CA VAL A 149 -4.16 -7.59 6.09
C VAL A 149 -5.67 -7.78 5.95
N PRO A 150 -6.39 -7.12 4.99
CA PRO A 150 -7.80 -7.40 4.76
C PRO A 150 -8.07 -8.87 4.39
N PHE A 151 -7.13 -9.50 3.67
CA PHE A 151 -7.23 -10.90 3.32
C PHE A 151 -7.12 -11.81 4.56
N ALA A 152 -6.25 -11.50 5.52
CA ALA A 152 -6.17 -12.22 6.79
C ALA A 152 -7.46 -12.05 7.61
N VAL A 153 -8.04 -10.84 7.66
CA VAL A 153 -9.33 -10.59 8.31
C VAL A 153 -10.43 -11.46 7.70
N LEU A 154 -10.49 -11.53 6.36
CA LEU A 154 -11.45 -12.37 5.64
C LEU A 154 -11.27 -13.86 5.99
N VAL A 155 -10.05 -14.38 5.86
CA VAL A 155 -9.76 -15.81 6.09
C VAL A 155 -10.07 -16.20 7.53
N LEU A 156 -9.58 -15.45 8.52
CA LEU A 156 -9.81 -15.72 9.94
C LEU A 156 -11.29 -15.59 10.31
N GLY A 157 -12.00 -14.65 9.69
CA GLY A 157 -13.46 -14.51 9.83
C GLY A 157 -14.21 -15.73 9.26
N LEU A 158 -13.84 -16.22 8.06
CA LEU A 158 -14.48 -17.38 7.43
C LEU A 158 -14.29 -18.68 8.23
N ILE A 159 -13.15 -18.87 8.89
CA ILE A 159 -12.88 -20.05 9.71
C ILE A 159 -13.30 -19.87 11.18
N GLY A 160 -13.84 -18.70 11.56
CA GLY A 160 -14.28 -18.41 12.92
C GLY A 160 -13.15 -18.33 13.97
N ARG A 161 -11.93 -17.95 13.55
CA ARG A 161 -10.74 -17.87 14.41
C ARG A 161 -10.22 -16.43 14.55
N THR A 162 -11.13 -15.51 14.87
CA THR A 162 -10.82 -14.07 14.98
C THR A 162 -9.91 -13.74 16.16
N GLU A 163 -9.77 -14.64 17.14
CA GLU A 163 -8.82 -14.50 18.27
C GLU A 163 -7.37 -14.41 17.83
N TYR A 164 -7.01 -14.98 16.66
CA TYR A 164 -5.66 -14.89 16.09
C TYR A 164 -5.43 -13.66 15.22
N LEU A 165 -6.46 -12.82 15.02
CA LEU A 165 -6.37 -11.68 14.10
C LEU A 165 -5.29 -10.69 14.52
N ALA A 166 -5.33 -10.21 15.77
CA ALA A 166 -4.39 -9.20 16.25
C ALA A 166 -2.92 -9.70 16.19
N PRO A 167 -2.56 -10.87 16.75
CA PRO A 167 -1.19 -11.34 16.68
C PRO A 167 -0.73 -11.62 15.24
N LEU A 168 -1.60 -12.15 14.36
CA LEU A 168 -1.21 -12.39 12.97
C LEU A 168 -1.05 -11.11 12.15
N VAL A 169 -1.86 -10.08 12.38
CA VAL A 169 -1.69 -8.77 11.73
C VAL A 169 -0.38 -8.09 12.17
N VAL A 170 -0.01 -8.21 13.45
CA VAL A 170 1.29 -7.73 13.93
C VAL A 170 2.43 -8.47 13.23
N LEU A 171 2.37 -9.81 13.16
CA LEU A 171 3.38 -10.60 12.45
C LEU A 171 3.43 -10.29 10.96
N GLN A 172 2.29 -10.05 10.29
CA GLN A 172 2.24 -9.60 8.89
C GLN A 172 2.91 -8.24 8.69
N THR A 173 2.70 -7.31 9.61
CA THR A 173 3.32 -5.98 9.56
C THR A 173 4.83 -6.09 9.69
N MET A 174 5.31 -6.89 10.65
CA MET A 174 6.74 -7.18 10.77
C MET A 174 7.28 -7.89 9.54
N ALA A 175 6.53 -8.87 9.01
CA ALA A 175 6.93 -9.65 7.84
C ALA A 175 7.07 -8.78 6.58
N ALA A 176 6.12 -7.90 6.29
CA ALA A 176 6.19 -7.01 5.15
C ALA A 176 7.38 -6.04 5.25
N ASN A 177 7.63 -5.49 6.44
CA ASN A 177 8.77 -4.59 6.65
C ASN A 177 10.12 -5.31 6.55
N LEU A 178 10.27 -6.47 7.22
CA LEU A 178 11.51 -7.23 7.21
C LEU A 178 11.78 -7.91 5.86
N GLY A 179 10.73 -8.37 5.17
CA GLY A 179 10.84 -8.92 3.83
C GLY A 179 11.27 -7.88 2.80
N SER A 180 10.68 -6.68 2.86
CA SER A 180 11.02 -5.58 1.95
C SER A 180 12.46 -5.12 2.04
N MET A 181 13.14 -5.39 3.14
CA MET A 181 14.58 -5.08 3.30
C MET A 181 15.47 -5.93 2.40
N ALA A 182 15.01 -7.08 1.90
CA ALA A 182 15.81 -8.00 1.10
C ALA A 182 16.25 -7.44 -0.26
N THR A 183 15.50 -6.48 -0.81
CA THR A 183 15.75 -5.96 -2.15
C THR A 183 15.77 -4.42 -2.18
N PRO A 184 16.48 -3.82 -3.15
CA PRO A 184 16.45 -2.37 -3.32
C PRO A 184 15.06 -1.80 -3.65
N VAL A 185 14.17 -2.61 -4.24
CA VAL A 185 12.83 -2.19 -4.68
C VAL A 185 11.73 -2.40 -3.63
N GLY A 186 12.02 -3.17 -2.57
CA GLY A 186 11.04 -3.52 -1.55
C GLY A 186 10.55 -2.34 -0.70
N ASN A 187 11.35 -1.28 -0.59
CA ASN A 187 10.93 -0.04 0.06
C ASN A 187 11.69 1.18 -0.49
N PRO A 188 11.11 2.39 -0.38
CA PRO A 188 11.72 3.63 -0.87
C PRO A 188 13.07 3.93 -0.24
N GLN A 189 13.26 3.60 1.04
CA GLN A 189 14.49 3.85 1.78
C GLN A 189 15.66 3.05 1.21
N ASN A 190 15.44 1.75 0.94
CA ASN A 190 16.46 0.90 0.34
C ASN A 190 16.82 1.37 -1.07
N LEU A 191 15.82 1.78 -1.86
CA LEU A 191 16.06 2.30 -3.21
C LEU A 191 16.90 3.58 -3.16
N TYR A 192 16.59 4.48 -2.22
CA TYR A 192 17.36 5.70 -2.01
C TYR A 192 18.81 5.37 -1.63
N LEU A 193 19.03 4.55 -0.60
CA LEU A 193 20.39 4.17 -0.18
C LEU A 193 21.17 3.47 -1.29
N TYR A 194 20.52 2.57 -2.03
CA TYR A 194 21.14 1.86 -3.15
C TYR A 194 21.58 2.81 -4.27
N ALA A 195 20.77 3.83 -4.56
CA ALA A 195 21.04 4.80 -5.62
C ALA A 195 22.06 5.87 -5.20
N ASP A 196 21.89 6.46 -4.00
CA ASP A 196 22.66 7.59 -3.49
C ASP A 196 24.10 7.18 -3.12
N TYR A 197 24.26 6.04 -2.44
CA TYR A 197 25.59 5.49 -2.10
C TYR A 197 26.24 4.70 -3.24
N GLU A 198 25.61 4.66 -4.40
CA GLU A 198 26.10 3.92 -5.58
C GLU A 198 26.46 2.45 -5.31
N LEU A 199 25.73 1.79 -4.40
CA LEU A 199 26.00 0.42 -4.00
C LEU A 199 25.94 -0.54 -5.19
N THR A 200 26.83 -1.55 -5.16
CA THR A 200 26.69 -2.69 -6.07
C THR A 200 25.64 -3.67 -5.55
N ALA A 201 25.07 -4.48 -6.44
CA ALA A 201 24.13 -5.53 -6.04
C ALA A 201 24.75 -6.48 -5.01
N GLU A 202 26.02 -6.85 -5.19
CA GLU A 202 26.76 -7.72 -4.28
C GLU A 202 26.87 -7.12 -2.87
N GLN A 203 27.24 -5.85 -2.76
CA GLN A 203 27.33 -5.14 -1.47
C GLN A 203 25.98 -5.08 -0.77
N PHE A 204 24.92 -4.73 -1.50
CA PHE A 204 23.57 -4.62 -0.94
C PHE A 204 23.07 -5.99 -0.44
N PHE A 205 23.09 -7.01 -1.31
CA PHE A 205 22.60 -8.33 -0.94
C PHE A 205 23.50 -9.00 0.11
N GLY A 206 24.82 -8.81 0.07
CA GLY A 206 25.74 -9.33 1.09
C GLY A 206 25.42 -8.81 2.48
N THR A 207 24.95 -7.57 2.60
CA THR A 207 24.56 -6.95 3.88
C THR A 207 23.13 -7.31 4.30
N MET A 208 22.16 -7.27 3.37
CA MET A 208 20.74 -7.40 3.71
C MET A 208 20.27 -8.85 3.79
N LEU A 209 20.80 -9.78 2.98
CA LEU A 209 20.36 -11.17 2.99
C LEU A 209 20.53 -11.88 4.34
N PRO A 210 21.68 -11.79 5.05
CA PRO A 210 21.82 -12.43 6.34
C PRO A 210 20.76 -11.99 7.35
N LEU A 211 20.49 -10.67 7.41
CA LEU A 211 19.48 -10.08 8.30
C LEU A 211 18.06 -10.56 7.91
N THR A 212 17.78 -10.62 6.60
CA THR A 212 16.50 -11.09 6.09
C THR A 212 16.27 -12.57 6.38
N LEU A 213 17.31 -13.41 6.27
CA LEU A 213 17.22 -14.84 6.58
C LEU A 213 16.98 -15.09 8.07
N VAL A 214 17.66 -14.36 8.95
CA VAL A 214 17.39 -14.40 10.39
C VAL A 214 15.95 -13.97 10.69
N SER A 215 15.49 -12.89 10.07
CA SER A 215 14.12 -12.39 10.21
C SER A 215 13.09 -13.43 9.74
N LEU A 216 13.35 -14.09 8.61
CA LEU A 216 12.52 -15.16 8.08
C LEU A 216 12.40 -16.32 9.06
N ALA A 217 13.52 -16.76 9.66
CA ALA A 217 13.54 -17.84 10.64
C ALA A 217 12.73 -17.47 11.90
N VAL A 218 12.93 -16.27 12.43
CA VAL A 218 12.20 -15.78 13.61
C VAL A 218 10.70 -15.66 13.33
N LEU A 219 10.30 -15.08 12.20
CA LEU A 219 8.89 -14.91 11.83
C LEU A 219 8.21 -16.26 11.56
N THR A 220 8.94 -17.20 10.95
CA THR A 220 8.46 -18.59 10.76
C THR A 220 8.19 -19.25 12.11
N ALA A 221 9.14 -19.20 13.03
CA ALA A 221 8.98 -19.75 14.37
C ALA A 221 7.80 -19.07 15.11
N ALA A 222 7.75 -17.74 15.10
CA ALA A 222 6.69 -16.97 15.75
C ALA A 222 5.30 -17.31 15.19
N SER A 223 5.15 -17.43 13.87
CA SER A 223 3.87 -17.78 13.23
C SER A 223 3.39 -19.18 13.58
N LEU A 224 4.31 -20.15 13.72
CA LEU A 224 3.97 -21.53 14.11
C LEU A 224 3.63 -21.66 15.60
N LEU A 225 4.24 -20.83 16.45
CA LEU A 225 3.99 -20.83 17.89
C LEU A 225 2.76 -20.00 18.29
N CYS A 226 2.39 -19.01 17.48
CA CYS A 226 1.29 -18.09 17.76
C CYS A 226 -0.09 -18.76 17.73
N VAL A 227 -0.25 -19.89 17.03
CA VAL A 227 -1.53 -20.55 16.82
C VAL A 227 -1.50 -22.01 17.26
N ARG A 228 -2.66 -22.54 17.69
CA ARG A 228 -2.81 -23.98 17.97
C ARG A 228 -2.90 -24.77 16.67
N ASP A 229 -2.40 -26.02 16.69
CA ASP A 229 -2.43 -26.90 15.53
C ASP A 229 -3.79 -27.61 15.44
N GLU A 230 -4.70 -27.05 14.68
CA GLU A 230 -6.05 -27.55 14.46
C GLU A 230 -6.31 -27.72 12.97
N GLY A 231 -7.10 -28.76 12.62
CA GLY A 231 -7.60 -28.90 11.24
C GLY A 231 -8.70 -27.88 10.97
N ILE A 232 -8.58 -27.15 9.87
CA ILE A 232 -9.53 -26.14 9.44
C ILE A 232 -9.87 -26.34 7.96
N GLN A 233 -11.07 -25.90 7.55
CA GLN A 233 -11.47 -25.89 6.15
C GLN A 233 -11.70 -24.46 5.71
N VAL A 234 -10.91 -23.99 4.75
CA VAL A 234 -11.05 -22.65 4.17
C VAL A 234 -11.84 -22.76 2.88
N ARG A 235 -13.07 -22.24 2.86
CA ARG A 235 -13.94 -22.15 1.68
C ARG A 235 -14.19 -20.69 1.36
N PHE A 236 -13.71 -20.24 0.22
CA PHE A 236 -14.03 -18.91 -0.29
C PHE A 236 -15.37 -18.94 -1.02
N GLN A 237 -16.28 -18.02 -0.69
CA GLN A 237 -17.58 -17.88 -1.36
C GLN A 237 -17.43 -17.34 -2.77
N GLU A 238 -16.48 -16.43 -2.97
CA GLU A 238 -16.14 -15.87 -4.27
C GLU A 238 -14.68 -16.20 -4.59
N GLN A 239 -14.42 -16.63 -5.82
CA GLN A 239 -13.06 -16.86 -6.29
C GLN A 239 -12.48 -15.53 -6.79
N ALA A 240 -11.25 -15.22 -6.35
CA ALA A 240 -10.52 -14.11 -6.90
C ALA A 240 -10.16 -14.42 -8.35
N GLU A 241 -10.54 -13.53 -9.25
CA GLU A 241 -10.24 -13.65 -10.67
C GLU A 241 -9.20 -12.61 -11.09
N LEU A 242 -8.35 -13.01 -12.03
CA LEU A 242 -7.43 -12.08 -12.67
C LEU A 242 -8.23 -11.10 -13.54
N ARG A 243 -8.21 -9.84 -13.16
CA ARG A 243 -8.83 -8.78 -13.95
C ARG A 243 -7.91 -8.45 -15.13
N ARG A 244 -8.40 -8.69 -16.37
CA ARG A 244 -7.74 -8.31 -17.63
C ARG A 244 -6.31 -8.90 -17.77
N PRO A 245 -6.14 -10.18 -18.12
CA PRO A 245 -4.84 -10.85 -18.19
C PRO A 245 -3.82 -10.17 -19.13
N GLY A 246 -4.26 -9.54 -20.21
CA GLY A 246 -3.37 -8.77 -21.09
C GLY A 246 -2.72 -7.56 -20.40
N ARG A 247 -3.44 -6.93 -19.47
CA ARG A 247 -2.95 -5.82 -18.65
C ARG A 247 -1.91 -6.28 -17.64
N LEU A 248 -2.11 -7.48 -17.08
CA LEU A 248 -1.14 -8.10 -16.17
C LEU A 248 0.20 -8.33 -16.88
N GLY A 249 0.18 -8.85 -18.12
CA GLY A 249 1.40 -9.06 -18.91
C GLY A 249 2.16 -7.76 -19.19
N LEU A 250 1.42 -6.68 -19.55
CA LEU A 250 2.02 -5.36 -19.72
C LEU A 250 2.68 -4.85 -18.42
N MET A 251 1.95 -4.90 -17.29
CA MET A 251 2.47 -4.44 -16.01
C MET A 251 3.66 -5.27 -15.55
N ALA A 252 3.66 -6.58 -15.77
CA ALA A 252 4.81 -7.43 -15.49
C ALA A 252 6.02 -7.07 -16.35
N GLY A 253 5.81 -6.79 -17.64
CA GLY A 253 6.89 -6.32 -18.54
C GLY A 253 7.46 -4.96 -18.11
N LEU A 254 6.61 -4.00 -17.78
CA LEU A 254 7.03 -2.70 -17.23
C LEU A 254 7.76 -2.84 -15.88
N PHE A 255 7.36 -3.79 -15.06
CA PHE A 255 8.04 -4.09 -13.80
C PHE A 255 9.47 -4.60 -14.03
N VAL A 256 9.66 -5.50 -14.98
CA VAL A 256 11.01 -5.96 -15.37
C VAL A 256 11.87 -4.78 -15.85
N LEU A 257 11.32 -3.87 -16.65
CA LEU A 257 12.05 -2.66 -17.08
C LEU A 257 12.42 -1.75 -15.89
N CYS A 258 11.54 -1.63 -14.90
CA CYS A 258 11.88 -0.92 -13.66
C CYS A 258 13.06 -1.58 -12.94
N LEU A 259 13.08 -2.91 -12.82
CA LEU A 259 14.20 -3.64 -12.20
C LEU A 259 15.51 -3.43 -12.98
N LEU A 260 15.48 -3.52 -14.30
CA LEU A 260 16.66 -3.25 -15.13
C LEU A 260 17.20 -1.83 -14.92
N SER A 261 16.34 -0.84 -14.73
CA SER A 261 16.76 0.53 -14.45
C SER A 261 17.32 0.69 -13.04
N VAL A 262 16.76 0.01 -12.04
CA VAL A 262 17.31 -0.02 -10.66
C VAL A 262 18.72 -0.59 -10.67
N PHE A 263 18.94 -1.69 -11.40
CA PHE A 263 20.28 -2.30 -11.57
C PHE A 263 21.18 -1.59 -12.59
N ARG A 264 20.81 -0.36 -13.00
CA ARG A 264 21.61 0.51 -13.89
C ARG A 264 21.84 -0.02 -15.31
N VAL A 265 21.07 -1.00 -15.76
CA VAL A 265 21.11 -1.51 -17.12
C VAL A 265 20.37 -0.57 -18.08
N LEU A 266 19.25 0.02 -17.63
CA LEU A 266 18.42 0.95 -18.40
C LEU A 266 18.51 2.37 -17.82
N PRO A 267 18.75 3.41 -18.63
CA PRO A 267 18.76 4.78 -18.14
C PRO A 267 17.36 5.23 -17.68
N TYR A 268 17.29 5.91 -16.52
CA TYR A 268 16.03 6.30 -15.88
C TYR A 268 15.13 7.22 -16.75
N PRO A 269 15.64 8.13 -17.62
CA PRO A 269 14.76 8.91 -18.47
C PRO A 269 14.03 8.07 -19.53
N ALA A 270 14.70 7.03 -20.06
CA ALA A 270 14.08 6.08 -20.99
C ALA A 270 13.00 5.25 -20.27
N LEU A 271 13.25 4.82 -19.03
CA LEU A 271 12.24 4.16 -18.21
C LEU A 271 11.01 5.05 -18.03
N LEU A 272 11.20 6.31 -17.65
CA LEU A 272 10.09 7.25 -17.45
C LEU A 272 9.23 7.38 -18.71
N ALA A 273 9.87 7.55 -19.88
CA ALA A 273 9.17 7.68 -21.15
C ALA A 273 8.35 6.42 -21.48
N VAL A 274 8.92 5.23 -21.28
CA VAL A 274 8.24 3.95 -21.56
C VAL A 274 7.10 3.70 -20.57
N VAL A 275 7.32 3.92 -19.27
CA VAL A 275 6.28 3.72 -18.24
C VAL A 275 5.16 4.73 -18.42
N ALA A 276 5.46 6.03 -18.57
CA ALA A 276 4.45 7.06 -18.80
C ALA A 276 3.66 6.82 -20.08
N GLY A 277 4.35 6.49 -21.18
CA GLY A 277 3.72 6.14 -22.45
C GLY A 277 2.83 4.90 -22.36
N GLY A 278 3.31 3.83 -21.70
CA GLY A 278 2.55 2.60 -21.49
C GLY A 278 1.30 2.84 -20.63
N LEU A 279 1.41 3.60 -19.54
CA LEU A 279 0.27 3.92 -18.67
C LEU A 279 -0.75 4.83 -19.39
N LEU A 280 -0.31 5.84 -20.13
CA LEU A 280 -1.20 6.74 -20.87
C LEU A 280 -1.95 6.03 -22.01
N LEU A 281 -1.32 5.09 -22.68
CA LEU A 281 -1.93 4.36 -23.80
C LEU A 281 -2.90 3.26 -23.32
N PHE A 282 -2.53 2.55 -22.26
CA PHE A 282 -3.25 1.34 -21.85
C PHE A 282 -4.05 1.52 -20.55
N ASP A 283 -3.77 2.53 -19.73
CA ASP A 283 -4.40 2.70 -18.43
C ASP A 283 -4.72 4.16 -18.04
N ARG A 284 -5.53 4.82 -18.86
CA ARG A 284 -6.03 6.17 -18.56
C ARG A 284 -6.84 6.26 -17.25
N GLY A 285 -7.26 5.14 -16.69
CA GLY A 285 -8.00 5.08 -15.43
C GLY A 285 -7.14 5.22 -14.18
N LEU A 286 -5.83 5.01 -14.25
CA LEU A 286 -4.93 5.14 -13.10
C LEU A 286 -4.65 6.62 -12.73
N PHE A 287 -4.87 7.53 -13.66
CA PHE A 287 -4.70 8.99 -13.47
C PHE A 287 -6.00 9.73 -13.10
N ARG A 288 -7.12 9.00 -12.99
CA ARG A 288 -8.40 9.49 -12.46
C ARG A 288 -8.65 8.97 -11.04
#